data_e951c64377642bdffd54fd54e0c4b6a9
#
_entry.id   e951c64377642bdffd54fd54e0c4b6a9
#
_cell.length_a   1.000
_cell.length_b   1.000
_cell.length_c   1.000
_cell.angle_alpha   90.00
_cell.angle_beta   90.00
_cell.angle_gamma   90.00
#
_symmetry.space_group_name_H-M   'P 1'
#
loop_
_entity.id
_entity.type
_entity.pdbx_description
1 polymer ?
#
loop_
_entity_poly.entity_id
_entity_poly.type
_entity_poly.pdbx_seq_one_letter_code
_entity_poly.pdbx_strand_id
1 'polypeptide(L)'
;MKTLQELGEAVASVRRELRLKQKAVAEQAGITPESLLRFERGQVAEFGSRKLLAELAVLGMEVTFVKTGMSGSLDELRRERGGA
;
A
#
# COMPACT_ATOMS: atom_id res chain seq x y z
N MET A 1 4.71 -3.61 7.95
CA MET A 1 3.53 -2.82 8.32
C MET A 1 2.39 -3.74 8.73
N LYS A 2 1.76 -3.42 9.84
CA LYS A 2 0.73 -4.29 10.42
C LYS A 2 -0.65 -3.64 10.53
N THR A 3 -0.75 -2.35 10.27
CA THR A 3 -2.03 -1.65 10.38
C THR A 3 -2.32 -0.84 9.12
N LEU A 4 -3.60 -0.58 8.91
CA LEU A 4 -4.03 0.26 7.81
C LEU A 4 -3.52 1.68 7.96
N GLN A 5 -3.41 2.17 9.19
CA GLN A 5 -2.85 3.47 9.49
C GLN A 5 -1.40 3.57 9.05
N GLU A 6 -0.58 2.58 9.42
CA GLU A 6 0.83 2.54 9.00
C GLU A 6 0.95 2.50 7.48
N LEU A 7 0.07 1.72 6.83
CA LEU A 7 0.05 1.63 5.39
C LEU A 7 -0.26 2.98 4.74
N GLY A 8 -1.27 3.68 5.26
CA GLY A 8 -1.63 5.01 4.77
C GLY A 8 -0.49 6.01 4.91
N GLU A 9 0.20 5.98 6.04
CA GLU A 9 1.36 6.85 6.28
C GLU A 9 2.51 6.54 5.31
N ALA A 10 2.76 5.26 5.06
CA ALA A 10 3.81 4.85 4.14
C ALA A 10 3.49 5.28 2.71
N VAL A 11 2.24 5.14 2.30
CA VAL A 11 1.79 5.59 0.98
C VAL A 11 1.95 7.10 0.83
N ALA A 12 1.57 7.86 1.85
CA ALA A 12 1.75 9.30 1.85
C ALA A 12 3.22 9.69 1.70
N SER A 13 4.09 8.99 2.39
CA SER A 13 5.53 9.23 2.34
C SER A 13 6.07 9.02 0.93
N VAL A 14 5.73 7.91 0.29
CA VAL A 14 6.17 7.62 -1.08
C VAL A 14 5.63 8.66 -2.05
N ARG A 15 4.35 9.02 -1.91
CA ARG A 15 3.74 10.04 -2.78
C ARG A 15 4.51 11.36 -2.70
N ARG A 16 4.85 11.79 -1.48
CA ARG A 16 5.61 13.04 -1.26
C ARG A 16 7.02 12.96 -1.83
N GLU A 17 7.68 11.82 -1.67
CA GLU A 17 9.00 11.61 -2.25
C GLU A 17 8.98 11.75 -3.77
N LEU A 18 7.91 11.27 -4.39
CA LEU A 18 7.69 11.38 -5.83
C LEU A 18 7.18 12.76 -6.24
N ARG A 19 6.93 13.64 -5.27
CA ARG A 19 6.42 15.00 -5.50
C ARG A 19 5.09 15.00 -6.24
N LEU A 20 4.25 14.02 -5.98
CA LEU A 20 2.93 13.92 -6.57
C LEU A 20 1.89 14.51 -5.64
N LYS A 21 0.91 15.21 -6.22
CA LYS A 21 -0.20 15.77 -5.45
C LYS A 21 -1.26 14.71 -5.22
N GLN A 22 -1.93 14.77 -4.08
CA GLN A 22 -3.03 13.85 -3.76
C GLN A 22 -4.08 13.83 -4.86
N LYS A 23 -4.46 14.98 -5.37
CA LYS A 23 -5.47 15.08 -6.42
C LYS A 23 -5.06 14.31 -7.68
N ALA A 24 -3.82 14.44 -8.10
CA ALA A 24 -3.33 13.76 -9.29
C ALA A 24 -3.32 12.24 -9.11
N VAL A 25 -2.85 11.77 -7.96
CA VAL A 25 -2.82 10.34 -7.66
C VAL A 25 -4.23 9.78 -7.57
N ALA A 26 -5.12 10.49 -6.90
CA ALA A 26 -6.51 10.06 -6.75
C ALA A 26 -7.19 9.92 -8.11
N GLU A 27 -7.01 10.90 -8.99
CA GLU A 27 -7.59 10.86 -10.34
C GLU A 27 -7.10 9.65 -11.13
N GLN A 28 -5.81 9.39 -11.11
CA GLN A 28 -5.23 8.26 -11.84
C GLN A 28 -5.65 6.92 -11.24
N ALA A 29 -5.82 6.86 -9.93
CA ALA A 29 -6.25 5.63 -9.26
C ALA A 29 -7.77 5.41 -9.34
N GLY A 30 -8.52 6.41 -9.79
CA GLY A 30 -9.98 6.30 -9.88
C GLY A 30 -10.67 6.38 -8.53
N ILE A 31 -10.08 7.12 -7.58
CA ILE A 31 -10.68 7.35 -6.26
C ILE A 31 -10.83 8.85 -6.01
N THR A 32 -11.63 9.20 -5.01
CA THR A 32 -11.80 10.62 -4.68
C THR A 32 -10.59 11.13 -3.90
N PRO A 33 -10.22 12.41 -4.06
CA PRO A 33 -9.16 13.01 -3.26
C PRO A 33 -9.42 12.91 -1.76
N GLU A 34 -10.68 13.02 -1.35
CA GLU A 34 -11.05 12.88 0.07
C GLU A 34 -10.76 11.48 0.61
N SER A 35 -11.07 10.46 -0.19
CA SER A 35 -10.80 9.08 0.19
C SER A 35 -9.31 8.86 0.39
N LEU A 36 -8.50 9.36 -0.54
CA LEU A 36 -7.05 9.26 -0.43
C LEU A 36 -6.52 10.02 0.78
N LEU A 37 -6.99 11.25 0.99
CA LEU A 37 -6.59 12.07 2.12
C LEU A 37 -6.84 11.36 3.46
N ARG A 38 -8.03 10.82 3.63
CA ARG A 38 -8.40 10.12 4.86
C ARG A 38 -7.56 8.87 5.08
N PHE A 39 -7.30 8.14 4.01
CA PHE A 39 -6.44 6.97 4.08
C PHE A 39 -5.03 7.34 4.51
N GLU A 40 -4.45 8.36 3.90
CA GLU A 40 -3.09 8.82 4.22
C GLU A 40 -2.96 9.33 5.65
N ARG A 41 -4.05 9.84 6.22
CA ARG A 41 -4.08 10.33 7.61
C ARG A 41 -4.41 9.24 8.63
N GLY A 42 -4.63 8.02 8.17
CA GLY A 42 -4.98 6.93 9.07
C GLY A 42 -6.38 7.06 9.65
N GLN A 43 -7.28 7.74 8.96
CA GLN A 43 -8.64 8.03 9.45
C GLN A 43 -9.70 7.09 8.90
N VAL A 44 -9.30 6.00 8.25
CA VAL A 44 -10.24 5.03 7.72
C VAL A 44 -10.09 3.71 8.47
N ALA A 45 -11.22 3.08 8.78
CA ALA A 45 -11.23 1.75 9.37
C ALA A 45 -11.03 0.68 8.30
N GLU A 46 -11.43 0.98 7.07
CA GLU A 46 -11.32 0.08 5.94
C GLU A 46 -10.92 0.87 4.70
N PHE A 47 -10.15 0.21 3.83
CA PHE A 47 -9.81 0.78 2.53
C PHE A 47 -9.86 -0.36 1.52
N GLY A 48 -10.70 -0.24 0.52
CA GLY A 48 -10.93 -1.31 -0.44
C GLY A 48 -9.64 -1.76 -1.13
N SER A 49 -9.46 -3.06 -1.27
CA SER A 49 -8.25 -3.61 -1.88
C SER A 49 -8.06 -3.13 -3.31
N ARG A 50 -9.13 -2.98 -4.07
CA ARG A 50 -9.03 -2.46 -5.43
C ARG A 50 -8.48 -1.03 -5.46
N LYS A 51 -8.94 -0.18 -4.53
CA LYS A 51 -8.46 1.19 -4.40
C LYS A 51 -6.99 1.20 -4.02
N LEU A 52 -6.61 0.35 -3.08
CA LEU A 52 -5.23 0.24 -2.62
C LEU A 52 -4.32 -0.18 -3.77
N LEU A 53 -4.68 -1.23 -4.49
CA LEU A 53 -3.85 -1.72 -5.60
C LEU A 53 -3.72 -0.69 -6.71
N ALA A 54 -4.81 0.02 -7.02
CA ALA A 54 -4.78 1.08 -8.04
C ALA A 54 -3.86 2.23 -7.61
N GLU A 55 -3.92 2.63 -6.36
CA GLU A 55 -3.08 3.68 -5.82
C GLU A 55 -1.60 3.29 -5.84
N LEU A 56 -1.30 2.07 -5.40
CA LEU A 56 0.07 1.57 -5.44
C LEU A 56 0.61 1.52 -6.85
N ALA A 57 -0.20 1.10 -7.82
CA ALA A 57 0.20 1.06 -9.22
C ALA A 57 0.58 2.46 -9.74
N VAL A 58 -0.20 3.48 -9.37
CA VAL A 58 0.11 4.87 -9.74
C VAL A 58 1.47 5.29 -9.18
N LEU A 59 1.80 4.83 -7.99
CA LEU A 59 3.07 5.13 -7.32
C LEU A 59 4.22 4.22 -7.75
N GLY A 60 3.97 3.30 -8.66
CA GLY A 60 4.98 2.35 -9.12
C GLY A 60 5.29 1.26 -8.12
N MET A 61 4.34 0.92 -7.28
CA MET A 61 4.49 -0.06 -6.21
C MET A 61 3.53 -1.23 -6.37
N GLU A 62 3.82 -2.30 -5.67
CA GLU A 62 2.94 -3.48 -5.62
C GLU A 62 2.97 -4.10 -4.23
N VAL A 63 1.99 -4.94 -3.95
CA VAL A 63 1.90 -5.65 -2.67
C VAL A 63 2.78 -6.89 -2.72
N THR A 64 3.47 -7.14 -1.62
CA THR A 64 4.20 -8.39 -1.41
C THR A 64 3.99 -8.87 0.02
N PHE A 65 4.36 -10.09 0.30
CA PHE A 65 4.21 -10.68 1.62
C PHE A 65 5.57 -10.98 2.24
N VAL A 66 5.67 -10.72 3.54
CA VAL A 66 6.87 -11.02 4.32
C VAL A 66 6.45 -11.73 5.60
N LYS A 67 7.32 -12.61 6.10
CA LYS A 67 7.10 -13.23 7.40
C LYS A 67 7.39 -12.23 8.51
N THR A 68 6.49 -12.14 9.47
CA THR A 68 6.67 -11.27 10.62
C THR A 68 7.84 -11.75 11.48
N GLY A 69 8.71 -10.82 11.84
CA GLY A 69 9.86 -11.10 12.69
C GLY A 69 11.00 -11.85 12.01
N MET A 70 10.91 -12.04 10.71
CA MET A 70 11.95 -12.69 9.91
C MET A 70 12.21 -11.88 8.66
N SER A 71 13.37 -12.05 8.06
CA SER A 71 13.67 -11.48 6.76
C SER A 71 13.18 -12.36 5.62
N GLY A 72 12.12 -13.12 5.87
CA GLY A 72 11.55 -14.01 4.89
C GLY A 72 10.83 -13.30 3.78
N SER A 73 10.77 -13.94 2.62
CA SER A 73 10.05 -13.47 1.45
C SER A 73 9.04 -14.52 1.02
N LEU A 74 8.23 -14.16 0.04
CA LEU A 74 7.28 -15.13 -0.53
C LEU A 74 7.98 -16.33 -1.13
N ASP A 75 9.15 -16.12 -1.74
CA ASP A 75 9.94 -17.20 -2.31
C ASP A 75 10.43 -18.16 -1.22
N GLU A 76 10.85 -17.63 -0.10
CA GLU A 76 11.26 -18.44 1.03
C GLU A 76 10.10 -19.25 1.58
N LEU A 77 8.94 -18.66 1.68
CA LEU A 77 7.74 -19.36 2.13
C LEU A 77 7.36 -20.47 1.16
N ARG A 78 7.42 -20.21 -0.13
CA ARG A 78 7.19 -21.22 -1.16
C ARG A 78 8.15 -22.40 -1.06
N ARG A 79 9.40 -22.10 -0.81
CA ARG A 79 10.44 -23.10 -0.67
C ARG A 79 10.17 -24.04 0.51
N GLU A 80 9.73 -23.49 1.63
CA GLU A 80 9.38 -24.28 2.80
C GLU A 80 8.23 -25.25 2.49
N ARG A 81 7.23 -24.81 1.78
CA ARG A 81 6.11 -25.65 1.38
C ARG A 81 6.50 -26.65 0.32
N GLY A 82 7.28 -26.23 -0.65
CA GLY A 82 7.70 -27.08 -1.73
C GLY A 82 8.65 -28.18 -1.31
N GLY A 83 9.43 -27.94 -0.24
CA GLY A 83 10.35 -28.92 0.28
C GLY A 83 9.69 -30.00 1.14
N ALA A 84 8.43 -29.82 1.45
CA ALA A 84 7.69 -30.75 2.30
C ALA A 84 7.23 -32.02 1.56
#